data_2f80fe7dd972b62ea18e86d1e154e8b6
#
_entry.id   2f80fe7dd972b62ea18e86d1e154e8b6
#
_cell.length_a   1.000
_cell.length_b   1.000
_cell.length_c   1.000
_cell.angle_alpha   90.00
_cell.angle_beta   90.00
_cell.angle_gamma   90.00
#
_symmetry.space_group_name_H-M   'P 1'
#
loop_
_entity.id
_entity.type
_entity.pdbx_description
1 polymer ?
#
loop_
_entity_poly.entity_id
_entity_poly.type
_entity_poly.pdbx_seq_one_letter_code
_entity_poly.pdbx_strand_id
1 'polypeptide(L)'
;MKFIAMKPSLLGLLLALPCWLLSQNLEQHIINVQSDIKQLESQQKMLESRLEELKLQKVQRDLRDIGLPSQNYVLHTALALEYDEEHEQAKWVAHIITPDVINGKVFRSNDFRPDPEVKTGTAVEADYFLKYLQPDSSYKYDGFGYDRGHLAPSADFRWSQKALSESYFYSNMSPQRPQFNRESWADLETRLRGYVFDHPTVQLYVVTGPVLSDGLPKVERSINEVSIPEQYYKVALDLTNKRAIGFIMPNQKCADPLASYAVTVDEVEQLTGLDFFSGLPDETEQQFEGKVDKKSWLPDIAKGDVDPIKAPSLAPNHFNTVQAKRYMGSGQEIQVCGTVVSTRYSRSGNLWLNIDKQFPNQIFSVFIRKKDLPNFSYKADEVLANNATCFYGKVEDFNGTPTMNIDREEQIKTEVPRQ
;
A
#
# COMPACT_ATOMS: atom_id res chain seq x y z
N MET A 1 92.92 15.71 -26.72
CA MET A 1 91.93 15.69 -25.66
C MET A 1 90.64 15.22 -26.29
N LYS A 2 90.23 13.96 -26.05
CA LYS A 2 88.96 13.39 -26.53
C LYS A 2 87.94 13.40 -25.38
N PHE A 3 86.91 14.17 -25.49
CA PHE A 3 85.77 14.09 -24.58
C PHE A 3 84.92 12.85 -24.86
N ILE A 4 84.81 11.99 -23.85
CA ILE A 4 83.96 10.81 -23.84
C ILE A 4 82.58 11.29 -23.38
N ALA A 5 81.59 11.16 -24.24
CA ALA A 5 80.19 11.41 -23.89
C ALA A 5 79.58 10.22 -23.12
N MET A 6 79.24 10.44 -21.85
CA MET A 6 78.48 9.47 -21.05
C MET A 6 77.01 9.38 -21.57
N LYS A 7 76.62 8.16 -21.87
CA LYS A 7 75.22 7.84 -22.15
C LYS A 7 74.36 7.89 -20.87
N PRO A 8 73.15 8.44 -20.87
CA PRO A 8 72.30 8.41 -19.71
C PRO A 8 71.81 6.97 -19.39
N SER A 9 71.84 6.69 -18.11
CA SER A 9 71.70 5.39 -17.49
C SER A 9 70.37 4.69 -17.72
N LEU A 10 70.48 3.39 -17.95
CA LEU A 10 69.40 2.38 -18.03
C LEU A 10 68.65 2.18 -16.70
N LEU A 11 68.89 3.00 -15.68
CA LEU A 11 68.32 2.86 -14.33
C LEU A 11 66.87 3.41 -14.22
N GLY A 12 66.43 4.28 -15.13
CA GLY A 12 65.07 4.86 -15.09
C GLY A 12 63.95 3.96 -15.61
N LEU A 13 64.30 2.95 -16.42
CA LEU A 13 63.29 2.05 -17.02
C LEU A 13 62.91 0.85 -16.09
N LEU A 14 63.74 0.50 -15.15
CA LEU A 14 63.52 -0.66 -14.26
C LEU A 14 62.61 -0.34 -13.05
N LEU A 15 62.40 0.93 -12.70
CA LEU A 15 61.54 1.35 -11.58
C LEU A 15 60.09 1.64 -12.00
N ALA A 16 59.83 1.87 -13.29
CA ALA A 16 58.47 2.13 -13.81
C ALA A 16 57.67 0.83 -14.09
N LEU A 17 58.36 -0.28 -14.37
CA LEU A 17 57.71 -1.59 -14.65
C LEU A 17 56.94 -2.17 -13.47
N PRO A 18 57.41 -2.17 -12.22
CA PRO A 18 56.63 -2.76 -11.12
C PRO A 18 55.37 -1.91 -10.75
N CYS A 19 55.45 -0.58 -10.89
CA CYS A 19 54.25 0.28 -10.63
C CYS A 19 53.18 0.09 -11.70
N TRP A 20 53.51 -0.09 -12.95
CA TRP A 20 52.59 -0.32 -14.05
C TRP A 20 51.90 -1.69 -13.94
N LEU A 21 52.65 -2.74 -13.58
CA LEU A 21 52.12 -4.08 -13.32
C LEU A 21 51.22 -4.14 -12.08
N LEU A 22 51.52 -3.38 -11.03
CA LEU A 22 50.69 -3.24 -9.84
C LEU A 22 49.38 -2.50 -10.15
N SER A 23 49.43 -1.45 -10.99
CA SER A 23 48.27 -0.71 -11.45
C SER A 23 47.33 -1.60 -12.31
N GLN A 24 47.87 -2.34 -13.27
CA GLN A 24 47.12 -3.28 -14.08
C GLN A 24 46.45 -4.40 -13.25
N ASN A 25 47.14 -4.89 -12.22
CA ASN A 25 46.58 -5.87 -11.31
C ASN A 25 45.41 -5.28 -10.50
N LEU A 26 45.53 -4.05 -10.01
CA LEU A 26 44.44 -3.39 -9.28
C LEU A 26 43.21 -3.10 -10.18
N GLU A 27 43.41 -2.61 -11.40
CA GLU A 27 42.33 -2.40 -12.36
C GLU A 27 41.60 -3.71 -12.71
N GLN A 28 42.35 -4.81 -12.91
CA GLN A 28 41.75 -6.12 -13.16
C GLN A 28 40.96 -6.62 -11.94
N HIS A 29 41.44 -6.41 -10.73
CA HIS A 29 40.68 -6.72 -9.51
C HIS A 29 39.39 -5.90 -9.39
N ILE A 30 39.43 -4.62 -9.71
CA ILE A 30 38.23 -3.76 -9.74
C ILE A 30 37.21 -4.29 -10.74
N ILE A 31 37.62 -4.62 -11.95
CA ILE A 31 36.75 -5.18 -12.99
C ILE A 31 36.12 -6.52 -12.54
N ASN A 32 36.90 -7.37 -11.91
CA ASN A 32 36.39 -8.67 -11.42
C ASN A 32 35.34 -8.45 -10.32
N VAL A 33 35.63 -7.59 -9.33
CA VAL A 33 34.67 -7.25 -8.26
C VAL A 33 33.39 -6.61 -8.82
N GLN A 34 33.51 -5.71 -9.80
CA GLN A 34 32.34 -5.14 -10.49
C GLN A 34 31.51 -6.22 -11.23
N SER A 35 32.19 -7.19 -11.86
CA SER A 35 31.52 -8.33 -12.49
C SER A 35 30.79 -9.20 -11.46
N ASP A 36 31.42 -9.49 -10.32
CA ASP A 36 30.82 -10.28 -9.25
C ASP A 36 29.60 -9.56 -8.64
N ILE A 37 29.69 -8.25 -8.42
CA ILE A 37 28.55 -7.43 -7.98
C ILE A 37 27.39 -7.56 -8.94
N LYS A 38 27.63 -7.39 -10.24
CA LYS A 38 26.60 -7.51 -11.28
C LYS A 38 25.95 -8.91 -11.34
N GLN A 39 26.76 -9.93 -11.12
CA GLN A 39 26.28 -11.31 -11.04
C GLN A 39 25.39 -11.54 -9.83
N LEU A 40 25.80 -11.03 -8.65
CA LEU A 40 25.01 -11.12 -7.42
C LEU A 40 23.68 -10.35 -7.54
N GLU A 41 23.68 -9.17 -8.15
CA GLU A 41 22.46 -8.39 -8.42
C GLU A 41 21.51 -9.15 -9.32
N SER A 42 22.02 -9.82 -10.35
CA SER A 42 21.23 -10.66 -11.25
C SER A 42 20.63 -11.88 -10.53
N GLN A 43 21.40 -12.54 -9.68
CA GLN A 43 20.93 -13.66 -8.85
C GLN A 43 19.88 -13.20 -7.85
N GLN A 44 20.10 -12.07 -7.18
CA GLN A 44 19.13 -11.47 -6.26
C GLN A 44 17.79 -11.22 -6.95
N LYS A 45 17.81 -10.57 -8.11
CA LYS A 45 16.60 -10.29 -8.89
C LYS A 45 15.83 -11.56 -9.29
N MET A 46 16.56 -12.61 -9.65
CA MET A 46 15.95 -13.91 -9.99
C MET A 46 15.26 -14.54 -8.77
N LEU A 47 15.91 -14.48 -7.59
CA LEU A 47 15.36 -15.02 -6.35
C LEU A 47 14.14 -14.18 -5.86
N GLU A 48 14.20 -12.86 -5.99
CA GLU A 48 13.08 -11.97 -5.68
C GLU A 48 11.85 -12.28 -6.57
N SER A 49 12.07 -12.47 -7.88
CA SER A 49 11.01 -12.87 -8.80
C SER A 49 10.41 -14.25 -8.46
N ARG A 50 11.26 -15.21 -8.09
CA ARG A 50 10.80 -16.54 -7.67
C ARG A 50 10.03 -16.49 -6.36
N LEU A 51 10.47 -15.66 -5.41
CA LEU A 51 9.76 -15.46 -4.15
C LEU A 51 8.38 -14.84 -4.39
N GLU A 52 8.28 -13.83 -5.25
CA GLU A 52 6.99 -13.24 -5.64
C GLU A 52 6.05 -14.28 -6.23
N GLU A 53 6.53 -15.11 -7.15
CA GLU A 53 5.74 -16.19 -7.76
C GLU A 53 5.20 -17.18 -6.70
N LEU A 54 6.03 -17.61 -5.76
CA LEU A 54 5.62 -18.51 -4.69
C LEU A 54 4.58 -17.87 -3.74
N LYS A 55 4.72 -16.57 -3.46
CA LYS A 55 3.73 -15.83 -2.68
C LYS A 55 2.38 -15.74 -3.40
N LEU A 56 2.38 -15.49 -4.70
CA LEU A 56 1.17 -15.46 -5.52
C LEU A 56 0.49 -16.84 -5.55
N GLN A 57 1.25 -17.92 -5.71
CA GLN A 57 0.72 -19.28 -5.63
C GLN A 57 0.11 -19.58 -4.25
N LYS A 58 0.77 -19.11 -3.18
CA LYS A 58 0.24 -19.23 -1.82
C LYS A 58 -1.09 -18.50 -1.68
N VAL A 59 -1.20 -17.27 -2.15
CA VAL A 59 -2.44 -16.48 -2.10
C VAL A 59 -3.58 -17.21 -2.84
N GLN A 60 -3.33 -17.72 -4.04
CA GLN A 60 -4.34 -18.48 -4.79
C GLN A 60 -4.79 -19.76 -4.07
N ARG A 61 -3.85 -20.47 -3.42
CA ARG A 61 -4.18 -21.64 -2.61
C ARG A 61 -5.02 -21.24 -1.41
N ASP A 62 -4.58 -20.24 -0.65
CA ASP A 62 -5.25 -19.81 0.58
C ASP A 62 -6.68 -19.29 0.30
N LEU A 63 -6.89 -18.60 -0.85
CA LEU A 63 -8.23 -18.20 -1.32
C LEU A 63 -9.17 -19.41 -1.51
N ARG A 64 -8.66 -20.49 -2.14
CA ARG A 64 -9.46 -21.71 -2.36
C ARG A 64 -9.70 -22.48 -1.06
N ASP A 65 -8.68 -22.54 -0.20
CA ASP A 65 -8.74 -23.31 1.05
C ASP A 65 -9.73 -22.68 2.06
N ILE A 66 -9.80 -21.34 2.11
CA ILE A 66 -10.79 -20.61 2.95
C ILE A 66 -12.19 -20.73 2.34
N GLY A 67 -12.29 -20.87 1.05
CA GLY A 67 -13.53 -20.92 0.29
C GLY A 67 -13.88 -19.60 -0.39
N LEU A 68 -14.42 -19.71 -1.58
CA LEU A 68 -14.94 -18.60 -2.37
C LEU A 68 -16.46 -18.60 -2.30
N PRO A 69 -17.12 -17.43 -2.36
CA PRO A 69 -18.59 -17.32 -2.16
C PRO A 69 -19.44 -18.08 -3.18
N SER A 70 -18.87 -18.55 -4.26
CA SER A 70 -19.56 -19.36 -5.28
C SER A 70 -18.58 -20.24 -6.05
N GLN A 71 -19.11 -21.21 -6.82
CA GLN A 71 -18.33 -22.13 -7.65
C GLN A 71 -18.02 -21.59 -9.04
N ASN A 72 -18.75 -20.57 -9.49
CA ASN A 72 -18.54 -19.95 -10.80
C ASN A 72 -17.69 -18.69 -10.66
N TYR A 73 -16.37 -18.83 -10.80
CA TYR A 73 -15.44 -17.71 -10.60
C TYR A 73 -14.29 -17.67 -11.59
N VAL A 74 -13.78 -16.49 -11.82
CA VAL A 74 -12.50 -16.22 -12.48
C VAL A 74 -11.44 -16.08 -11.40
N LEU A 75 -10.31 -16.78 -11.56
CA LEU A 75 -9.18 -16.71 -10.65
C LEU A 75 -7.99 -16.02 -11.33
N HIS A 76 -7.64 -14.85 -10.87
CA HIS A 76 -6.43 -14.12 -11.24
C HIS A 76 -5.25 -14.47 -10.34
N THR A 77 -4.14 -13.74 -10.48
CA THR A 77 -2.90 -14.02 -9.78
C THR A 77 -3.04 -13.86 -8.25
N ALA A 78 -3.80 -12.86 -7.78
CA ALA A 78 -3.96 -12.56 -6.37
C ALA A 78 -5.38 -12.17 -5.95
N LEU A 79 -6.36 -12.32 -6.84
CA LEU A 79 -7.78 -12.11 -6.58
C LEU A 79 -8.63 -13.13 -7.34
N ALA A 80 -9.83 -13.38 -6.84
CA ALA A 80 -10.87 -14.16 -7.50
C ALA A 80 -12.17 -13.36 -7.53
N LEU A 81 -13.00 -13.54 -8.55
CA LEU A 81 -14.26 -12.83 -8.68
C LEU A 81 -15.32 -13.67 -9.44
N GLU A 82 -16.57 -13.42 -9.18
CA GLU A 82 -17.68 -13.82 -10.05
C GLU A 82 -18.22 -12.58 -10.75
N TYR A 83 -18.18 -12.59 -12.09
CA TYR A 83 -18.72 -11.50 -12.89
C TYR A 83 -20.21 -11.71 -13.15
N ASP A 84 -21.01 -10.63 -13.08
CA ASP A 84 -22.43 -10.61 -13.39
C ASP A 84 -22.66 -9.86 -14.69
N GLU A 85 -23.10 -10.58 -15.70
CA GLU A 85 -23.35 -10.06 -17.05
C GLU A 85 -24.55 -9.11 -17.13
N GLU A 86 -25.55 -9.28 -16.25
CA GLU A 86 -26.74 -8.42 -16.24
C GLU A 86 -26.42 -7.04 -15.66
N HIS A 87 -25.49 -7.02 -14.70
CA HIS A 87 -25.10 -5.81 -13.99
C HIS A 87 -23.78 -5.22 -14.49
N GLU A 88 -23.03 -5.94 -15.36
CA GLU A 88 -21.73 -5.55 -15.93
C GLU A 88 -20.69 -5.19 -14.87
N GLN A 89 -20.61 -5.99 -13.81
CA GLN A 89 -19.64 -5.85 -12.71
C GLN A 89 -19.58 -7.14 -11.89
N ALA A 90 -18.58 -7.29 -11.01
CA ALA A 90 -18.51 -8.47 -10.16
C ALA A 90 -19.59 -8.48 -9.07
N LYS A 91 -20.19 -9.66 -8.81
CA LYS A 91 -21.00 -9.93 -7.61
C LYS A 91 -20.16 -9.84 -6.37
N TRP A 92 -18.97 -10.39 -6.43
CA TRP A 92 -17.96 -10.37 -5.37
C TRP A 92 -16.56 -10.44 -5.96
N VAL A 93 -15.60 -9.87 -5.22
CA VAL A 93 -14.16 -10.00 -5.44
C VAL A 93 -13.51 -10.39 -4.13
N ALA A 94 -12.84 -11.54 -4.12
CA ALA A 94 -12.07 -12.03 -2.97
C ALA A 94 -10.57 -11.81 -3.18
N HIS A 95 -9.86 -11.35 -2.15
CA HIS A 95 -8.42 -11.20 -2.14
C HIS A 95 -7.87 -11.36 -0.72
N ILE A 96 -6.54 -11.41 -0.59
CA ILE A 96 -5.87 -11.48 0.70
C ILE A 96 -4.97 -10.27 0.89
N ILE A 97 -5.19 -9.51 1.97
CA ILE A 97 -4.25 -8.50 2.43
C ILE A 97 -3.16 -9.22 3.20
N THR A 98 -2.00 -9.38 2.59
CA THR A 98 -0.84 -10.04 3.20
C THR A 98 0.06 -9.03 3.92
N PRO A 99 0.88 -9.44 4.91
CA PRO A 99 1.89 -8.57 5.51
C PRO A 99 2.88 -7.96 4.50
N ASP A 100 2.98 -8.53 3.31
CA ASP A 100 3.82 -8.00 2.23
C ASP A 100 3.34 -6.62 1.74
N VAL A 101 2.09 -6.25 1.99
CA VAL A 101 1.57 -4.90 1.72
C VAL A 101 2.39 -3.83 2.45
N ILE A 102 2.90 -4.16 3.64
CA ILE A 102 3.80 -3.31 4.43
C ILE A 102 5.07 -3.00 3.62
N ASN A 103 5.54 -3.96 2.85
CA ASN A 103 6.78 -3.90 2.08
C ASN A 103 6.58 -3.57 0.58
N GLY A 104 5.36 -3.30 0.16
CA GLY A 104 5.01 -3.01 -1.22
C GLY A 104 5.71 -1.75 -1.78
N LYS A 105 6.48 -1.91 -2.85
CA LYS A 105 7.21 -0.82 -3.53
C LYS A 105 6.56 -0.41 -4.84
N VAL A 106 5.54 -1.15 -5.27
CA VAL A 106 4.83 -0.88 -6.52
C VAL A 106 3.88 0.29 -6.31
N PHE A 107 3.93 1.24 -7.22
CA PHE A 107 3.08 2.43 -7.18
C PHE A 107 1.83 2.22 -8.02
N ARG A 108 0.78 2.97 -7.66
CA ARG A 108 -0.47 3.02 -8.41
C ARG A 108 -0.19 3.34 -9.88
N SER A 109 -0.87 2.60 -10.77
CA SER A 109 -0.92 2.88 -12.20
C SER A 109 -2.33 3.32 -12.60
N ASN A 110 -2.52 3.66 -13.86
CA ASN A 110 -3.84 3.89 -14.46
C ASN A 110 -4.08 2.85 -15.57
N ASP A 111 -3.69 1.61 -15.32
CA ASP A 111 -3.69 0.50 -16.26
C ASP A 111 -5.10 -0.16 -16.40
N PHE A 112 -6.13 0.69 -16.45
CA PHE A 112 -7.51 0.23 -16.60
C PHE A 112 -7.73 -0.40 -17.97
N ARG A 113 -8.26 -1.63 -17.99
CA ARG A 113 -8.49 -2.41 -19.20
C ARG A 113 -9.54 -3.50 -19.00
N PRO A 114 -10.17 -4.00 -20.09
CA PRO A 114 -11.02 -5.17 -20.01
C PRO A 114 -10.28 -6.38 -19.44
N ASP A 115 -11.03 -7.24 -18.75
CA ASP A 115 -10.52 -8.48 -18.19
C ASP A 115 -10.49 -9.58 -19.28
N PRO A 116 -9.34 -10.12 -19.64
CA PRO A 116 -9.25 -11.14 -20.69
C PRO A 116 -9.85 -12.51 -20.26
N GLU A 117 -10.03 -12.74 -18.97
CA GLU A 117 -10.56 -13.99 -18.46
C GLU A 117 -12.10 -14.01 -18.41
N VAL A 118 -12.77 -12.86 -18.43
CA VAL A 118 -14.23 -12.75 -18.62
C VAL A 118 -14.53 -12.83 -20.12
N LYS A 119 -14.94 -14.02 -20.59
CA LYS A 119 -15.01 -14.34 -22.04
C LYS A 119 -16.14 -13.61 -22.77
N THR A 120 -17.15 -13.18 -22.07
CA THR A 120 -18.29 -12.38 -22.60
C THR A 120 -17.92 -10.92 -22.79
N GLY A 121 -16.84 -10.47 -22.18
CA GLY A 121 -16.41 -9.07 -22.09
C GLY A 121 -16.69 -8.50 -20.72
N THR A 122 -16.28 -7.26 -20.49
CA THR A 122 -16.53 -6.51 -19.26
C THR A 122 -16.91 -5.08 -19.59
N ALA A 123 -17.36 -4.33 -18.59
CA ALA A 123 -17.40 -2.87 -18.67
C ALA A 123 -16.07 -2.32 -19.22
N VAL A 124 -16.11 -1.12 -19.80
CA VAL A 124 -14.97 -0.44 -20.42
C VAL A 124 -14.88 1.04 -19.98
N GLU A 125 -13.85 1.75 -20.42
CA GLU A 125 -13.69 3.17 -20.10
C GLU A 125 -14.93 4.01 -20.45
N ALA A 126 -15.54 3.72 -21.60
CA ALA A 126 -16.72 4.44 -22.10
C ALA A 126 -18.00 4.21 -21.28
N ASP A 127 -18.00 3.32 -20.31
CA ASP A 127 -19.10 3.14 -19.36
C ASP A 127 -19.07 4.14 -18.20
N TYR A 128 -17.94 4.82 -17.98
CA TYR A 128 -17.74 5.74 -16.87
C TYR A 128 -17.54 7.20 -17.30
N PHE A 129 -16.99 7.42 -18.51
CA PHE A 129 -16.77 8.76 -19.07
C PHE A 129 -16.41 8.70 -20.55
N LEU A 130 -16.59 9.84 -21.24
CA LEU A 130 -16.07 10.07 -22.58
C LEU A 130 -14.77 10.87 -22.53
N LYS A 131 -13.93 10.66 -23.54
CA LYS A 131 -12.60 11.22 -23.65
C LYS A 131 -12.41 11.89 -25.01
N TYR A 132 -12.17 13.18 -25.03
CA TYR A 132 -12.03 13.96 -26.23
C TYR A 132 -10.61 14.50 -26.36
N LEU A 133 -9.93 14.17 -27.46
CA LEU A 133 -8.61 14.73 -27.77
C LEU A 133 -8.75 16.21 -28.10
N GLN A 134 -7.96 17.06 -27.43
CA GLN A 134 -7.91 18.50 -27.65
C GLN A 134 -6.80 18.84 -28.68
N PRO A 135 -6.83 20.04 -29.30
CA PRO A 135 -5.82 20.47 -30.27
C PRO A 135 -4.40 20.51 -29.71
N ASP A 136 -4.23 20.70 -28.41
CA ASP A 136 -2.94 20.70 -27.71
C ASP A 136 -2.45 19.28 -27.33
N SER A 137 -3.08 18.23 -27.86
CA SER A 137 -2.83 16.83 -27.52
C SER A 137 -3.18 16.43 -26.09
N SER A 138 -3.83 17.27 -25.32
CA SER A 138 -4.43 16.91 -24.04
C SER A 138 -5.79 16.21 -24.23
N TYR A 139 -6.32 15.62 -23.15
CA TYR A 139 -7.65 15.02 -23.16
C TYR A 139 -8.59 15.78 -22.24
N LYS A 140 -9.77 16.12 -22.77
CA LYS A 140 -10.92 16.54 -21.95
C LYS A 140 -11.76 15.31 -21.61
N TYR A 141 -12.07 15.16 -20.33
CA TYR A 141 -12.90 14.07 -19.80
C TYR A 141 -14.30 14.58 -19.47
N ASP A 142 -15.31 13.83 -19.86
CA ASP A 142 -16.72 14.08 -19.60
C ASP A 142 -17.26 12.88 -18.81
N GLY A 143 -17.22 12.98 -17.47
CA GLY A 143 -17.56 11.90 -16.55
C GLY A 143 -19.08 11.76 -16.35
N PHE A 144 -19.52 10.54 -16.10
CA PHE A 144 -20.94 10.20 -15.90
C PHE A 144 -21.37 10.27 -14.43
N GLY A 145 -20.52 10.84 -13.56
CA GLY A 145 -20.84 11.08 -12.15
C GLY A 145 -20.39 9.99 -11.19
N TYR A 146 -19.71 8.95 -11.70
CA TYR A 146 -19.20 7.83 -10.90
C TYR A 146 -17.70 7.65 -11.10
N ASP A 147 -17.02 7.25 -10.04
CA ASP A 147 -15.65 6.77 -10.09
C ASP A 147 -15.63 5.30 -10.55
N ARG A 148 -14.56 4.88 -11.19
CA ARG A 148 -14.20 3.47 -11.36
C ARG A 148 -13.73 2.96 -10.01
N GLY A 149 -14.67 2.61 -9.13
CA GLY A 149 -14.38 2.18 -7.77
C GLY A 149 -13.84 0.76 -7.75
N HIS A 150 -12.65 0.56 -7.19
CA HIS A 150 -12.10 -0.77 -6.99
C HIS A 150 -12.88 -1.53 -5.93
N LEU A 151 -13.18 -2.83 -6.20
CA LEU A 151 -13.68 -3.74 -5.18
C LEU A 151 -12.52 -4.30 -4.35
N ALA A 152 -11.50 -4.88 -4.99
CA ALA A 152 -10.22 -5.16 -4.37
C ALA A 152 -9.24 -4.00 -4.68
N PRO A 153 -8.86 -3.18 -3.66
CA PRO A 153 -8.12 -1.94 -3.90
C PRO A 153 -6.67 -2.20 -4.32
N SER A 154 -6.17 -1.47 -5.32
CA SER A 154 -4.80 -1.61 -5.82
C SER A 154 -3.72 -1.44 -4.75
N ALA A 155 -4.03 -0.69 -3.68
CA ALA A 155 -3.14 -0.49 -2.54
C ALA A 155 -2.80 -1.78 -1.78
N ASP A 156 -3.64 -2.81 -1.85
CA ASP A 156 -3.44 -4.10 -1.19
C ASP A 156 -2.45 -5.00 -1.95
N PHE A 157 -2.16 -4.65 -3.21
CA PHE A 157 -1.27 -5.43 -4.10
C PHE A 157 0.08 -4.77 -4.36
N ARG A 158 0.47 -3.73 -3.61
CA ARG A 158 1.73 -2.99 -3.81
C ARG A 158 3.01 -3.82 -3.67
N TRP A 159 2.91 -5.05 -3.28
CA TRP A 159 4.01 -5.99 -3.15
C TRP A 159 4.29 -6.81 -4.43
N SER A 160 3.37 -6.79 -5.41
CA SER A 160 3.48 -7.49 -6.70
C SER A 160 3.03 -6.57 -7.84
N GLN A 161 3.89 -6.36 -8.82
CA GLN A 161 3.57 -5.59 -10.02
C GLN A 161 2.42 -6.22 -10.80
N LYS A 162 2.42 -7.57 -10.91
CA LYS A 162 1.41 -8.31 -11.64
C LYS A 162 0.05 -8.23 -10.95
N ALA A 163 -0.01 -8.51 -9.66
CA ALA A 163 -1.25 -8.45 -8.89
C ALA A 163 -1.84 -7.03 -8.86
N LEU A 164 -0.99 -6.00 -8.73
CA LEU A 164 -1.42 -4.61 -8.80
C LEU A 164 -1.99 -4.27 -10.17
N SER A 165 -1.35 -4.68 -11.26
CA SER A 165 -1.85 -4.45 -12.61
C SER A 165 -3.19 -5.15 -12.86
N GLU A 166 -3.37 -6.39 -12.39
CA GLU A 166 -4.64 -7.13 -12.51
C GLU A 166 -5.77 -6.49 -11.71
N SER A 167 -5.48 -5.79 -10.61
CA SER A 167 -6.49 -5.05 -9.85
C SER A 167 -7.17 -3.92 -10.63
N TYR A 168 -6.61 -3.50 -11.77
CA TYR A 168 -7.17 -2.49 -12.68
C TYR A 168 -8.06 -3.08 -13.80
N PHE A 169 -8.35 -4.37 -13.80
CA PHE A 169 -9.35 -4.92 -14.71
C PHE A 169 -10.73 -4.33 -14.42
N TYR A 170 -11.52 -4.06 -15.49
CA TYR A 170 -12.87 -3.55 -15.32
C TYR A 170 -13.78 -4.53 -14.59
N SER A 171 -13.49 -5.82 -14.59
CA SER A 171 -14.17 -6.81 -13.77
C SER A 171 -14.08 -6.54 -12.26
N ASN A 172 -13.03 -5.83 -11.82
CA ASN A 172 -12.83 -5.38 -10.44
C ASN A 172 -13.35 -3.95 -10.17
N MET A 173 -14.05 -3.34 -11.14
CA MET A 173 -14.58 -1.98 -11.04
C MET A 173 -16.09 -1.97 -10.88
N SER A 174 -16.59 -0.99 -10.11
CA SER A 174 -18.00 -0.76 -9.91
C SER A 174 -18.31 0.74 -9.86
N PRO A 175 -19.49 1.22 -10.28
CA PRO A 175 -19.84 2.63 -10.26
C PRO A 175 -20.02 3.16 -8.84
N GLN A 176 -19.00 3.73 -8.27
CA GLN A 176 -19.02 4.32 -6.93
C GLN A 176 -19.17 5.84 -6.99
N ARG A 177 -20.02 6.41 -6.14
CA ARG A 177 -20.09 7.87 -6.02
C ARG A 177 -18.77 8.43 -5.48
N PRO A 178 -18.26 9.56 -5.99
CA PRO A 178 -16.94 10.08 -5.64
C PRO A 178 -16.72 10.27 -4.13
N GLN A 179 -17.73 10.80 -3.41
CA GLN A 179 -17.63 11.01 -1.96
C GLN A 179 -17.58 9.69 -1.18
N PHE A 180 -18.31 8.67 -1.63
CA PHE A 180 -18.23 7.33 -1.05
C PHE A 180 -16.85 6.73 -1.31
N ASN A 181 -16.44 6.61 -2.58
CA ASN A 181 -15.18 5.98 -2.99
C ASN A 181 -13.95 6.65 -2.37
N ARG A 182 -13.88 8.00 -2.42
CA ARG A 182 -12.69 8.75 -2.05
C ARG A 182 -12.58 9.04 -0.55
N GLU A 183 -13.69 8.97 0.20
CA GLU A 183 -13.73 9.28 1.63
C GLU A 183 -13.99 7.99 2.44
N SER A 184 -15.26 7.66 2.70
CA SER A 184 -15.63 6.60 3.66
C SER A 184 -15.17 5.21 3.28
N TRP A 185 -15.25 4.84 1.99
CA TRP A 185 -14.77 3.54 1.52
C TRP A 185 -13.26 3.43 1.57
N ALA A 186 -12.56 4.46 1.10
CA ALA A 186 -11.10 4.53 1.21
C ALA A 186 -10.62 4.51 2.66
N ASP A 187 -11.43 5.03 3.60
CA ASP A 187 -11.15 4.98 5.04
C ASP A 187 -11.25 3.56 5.58
N LEU A 188 -12.33 2.85 5.25
CA LEU A 188 -12.49 1.44 5.60
C LEU A 188 -11.32 0.58 5.08
N GLU A 189 -10.94 0.74 3.81
CA GLU A 189 -9.79 0.04 3.23
C GLU A 189 -8.48 0.35 3.96
N THR A 190 -8.29 1.60 4.36
CA THR A 190 -7.12 2.03 5.13
C THR A 190 -7.11 1.40 6.52
N ARG A 191 -8.28 1.25 7.18
CA ARG A 191 -8.39 0.57 8.47
C ARG A 191 -8.04 -0.90 8.39
N LEU A 192 -8.54 -1.62 7.38
CA LEU A 192 -8.20 -3.04 7.19
C LEU A 192 -6.72 -3.25 6.89
N ARG A 193 -6.09 -2.39 6.07
CA ARG A 193 -4.64 -2.42 5.92
C ARG A 193 -3.91 -2.10 7.22
N GLY A 194 -4.36 -1.08 7.94
CA GLY A 194 -3.84 -0.71 9.27
C GLY A 194 -3.86 -1.90 10.23
N TYR A 195 -4.93 -2.69 10.22
CA TYR A 195 -5.02 -3.89 11.03
C TYR A 195 -3.87 -4.87 10.74
N VAL A 196 -3.53 -5.11 9.47
CA VAL A 196 -2.39 -5.98 9.10
C VAL A 196 -1.05 -5.36 9.51
N PHE A 197 -0.92 -4.04 9.50
CA PHE A 197 0.28 -3.37 9.99
C PHE A 197 0.48 -3.55 11.49
N ASP A 198 -0.60 -3.47 12.26
CA ASP A 198 -0.57 -3.69 13.71
C ASP A 198 -0.37 -5.16 14.07
N HIS A 199 -0.75 -6.08 13.17
CA HIS A 199 -0.64 -7.52 13.32
C HIS A 199 0.18 -8.14 12.17
N PRO A 200 1.52 -7.94 12.11
CA PRO A 200 2.35 -8.26 10.94
C PRO A 200 2.51 -9.76 10.62
N THR A 201 1.95 -10.63 11.43
CA THR A 201 1.86 -12.09 11.18
C THR A 201 0.51 -12.53 10.63
N VAL A 202 -0.46 -11.62 10.58
CA VAL A 202 -1.83 -11.87 10.12
C VAL A 202 -1.95 -11.57 8.64
N GLN A 203 -2.68 -12.42 7.93
CA GLN A 203 -3.25 -12.11 6.62
C GLN A 203 -4.77 -12.02 6.77
N LEU A 204 -5.37 -11.01 6.11
CA LEU A 204 -6.81 -10.89 6.06
C LEU A 204 -7.35 -11.43 4.74
N TYR A 205 -8.25 -12.38 4.81
CA TYR A 205 -9.11 -12.74 3.69
C TYR A 205 -10.21 -11.69 3.61
N VAL A 206 -10.40 -11.09 2.45
CA VAL A 206 -11.37 -10.01 2.24
C VAL A 206 -12.23 -10.31 1.04
N VAL A 207 -13.55 -10.23 1.20
CA VAL A 207 -14.51 -10.27 0.10
C VAL A 207 -15.24 -8.95 0.03
N THR A 208 -15.33 -8.39 -1.16
CA THR A 208 -15.98 -7.10 -1.42
C THR A 208 -16.91 -7.22 -2.61
N GLY A 209 -18.08 -6.64 -2.52
CA GLY A 209 -18.99 -6.57 -3.65
C GLY A 209 -20.05 -5.49 -3.51
N PRO A 210 -20.74 -5.19 -4.62
CA PRO A 210 -21.98 -4.45 -4.62
C PRO A 210 -23.14 -5.34 -4.12
N VAL A 211 -24.16 -4.75 -3.55
CA VAL A 211 -25.44 -5.44 -3.37
C VAL A 211 -26.22 -5.31 -4.69
N LEU A 212 -26.27 -6.39 -5.44
CA LEU A 212 -26.96 -6.45 -6.73
C LEU A 212 -28.39 -6.94 -6.55
N SER A 213 -29.33 -6.31 -7.23
CA SER A 213 -30.75 -6.68 -7.26
C SER A 213 -31.37 -6.24 -8.57
N ASP A 214 -32.48 -6.90 -8.93
CA ASP A 214 -33.25 -6.53 -10.11
C ASP A 214 -33.67 -5.05 -10.07
N GLY A 215 -33.65 -4.41 -11.23
CA GLY A 215 -34.14 -3.04 -11.39
C GLY A 215 -33.22 -1.93 -10.89
N LEU A 216 -31.97 -2.22 -10.57
CA LEU A 216 -31.00 -1.18 -10.26
C LEU A 216 -30.89 -0.16 -11.41
N PRO A 217 -30.76 1.14 -11.12
CA PRO A 217 -30.53 2.14 -12.14
C PRO A 217 -29.23 1.86 -12.89
N LYS A 218 -29.19 2.23 -14.16
CA LYS A 218 -28.00 2.09 -15.00
C LYS A 218 -27.25 3.42 -15.09
N VAL A 219 -25.93 3.37 -15.31
CA VAL A 219 -25.14 4.57 -15.57
C VAL A 219 -25.60 5.19 -16.88
N GLU A 220 -26.12 6.41 -16.83
CA GLU A 220 -26.53 7.13 -18.04
C GLU A 220 -25.34 7.25 -19.00
N ARG A 221 -25.62 7.04 -20.30
CA ARG A 221 -24.61 7.09 -21.38
C ARG A 221 -23.59 5.94 -21.36
N SER A 222 -23.66 5.02 -20.42
CA SER A 222 -22.90 3.76 -20.44
C SER A 222 -23.28 2.94 -21.67
N ILE A 223 -22.27 2.37 -22.34
CA ILE A 223 -22.50 1.55 -23.54
C ILE A 223 -22.89 0.11 -23.20
N ASN A 224 -22.51 -0.38 -22.03
CA ASN A 224 -22.82 -1.73 -21.53
C ASN A 224 -23.91 -1.71 -20.43
N GLU A 225 -24.56 -0.57 -20.21
CA GLU A 225 -25.64 -0.42 -19.24
C GLU A 225 -25.25 -0.87 -17.83
N VAL A 226 -24.06 -0.47 -17.36
CA VAL A 226 -23.54 -0.85 -16.03
C VAL A 226 -24.51 -0.42 -14.93
N SER A 227 -24.90 -1.33 -14.04
CA SER A 227 -25.80 -1.06 -12.93
C SER A 227 -25.13 -0.20 -11.86
N ILE A 228 -25.91 0.69 -11.24
CA ILE A 228 -25.46 1.53 -10.11
C ILE A 228 -25.95 0.88 -8.81
N PRO A 229 -25.07 0.24 -8.01
CA PRO A 229 -25.45 -0.33 -6.73
C PRO A 229 -25.84 0.75 -5.72
N GLU A 230 -26.89 0.48 -4.92
CA GLU A 230 -27.27 1.35 -3.82
C GLU A 230 -26.36 1.18 -2.59
N GLN A 231 -25.81 -0.02 -2.41
CA GLN A 231 -24.98 -0.40 -1.27
C GLN A 231 -23.81 -1.27 -1.72
N TYR A 232 -22.74 -1.22 -0.91
CA TYR A 232 -21.60 -2.13 -1.02
C TYR A 232 -21.38 -2.84 0.30
N TYR A 233 -20.91 -4.07 0.21
CA TYR A 233 -20.47 -4.83 1.37
C TYR A 233 -18.97 -5.11 1.31
N LYS A 234 -18.38 -5.33 2.47
CA LYS A 234 -17.02 -5.83 2.64
C LYS A 234 -16.97 -6.74 3.85
N VAL A 235 -16.49 -7.96 3.65
CA VAL A 235 -16.27 -8.95 4.72
C VAL A 235 -14.79 -9.17 4.89
N ALA A 236 -14.30 -9.26 6.12
CA ALA A 236 -12.91 -9.52 6.44
C ALA A 236 -12.78 -10.61 7.51
N LEU A 237 -11.88 -11.58 7.28
CA LEU A 237 -11.59 -12.70 8.18
C LEU A 237 -10.11 -12.71 8.58
N ASP A 238 -9.87 -12.75 9.88
CA ASP A 238 -8.59 -13.07 10.52
C ASP A 238 -8.66 -14.47 11.16
N LEU A 239 -8.18 -15.45 10.43
CA LEU A 239 -8.11 -16.84 10.94
C LEU A 239 -7.14 -17.01 12.12
N THR A 240 -6.08 -16.20 12.18
CA THR A 240 -5.08 -16.29 13.25
C THR A 240 -5.66 -15.95 14.60
N ASN A 241 -6.44 -14.86 14.67
CA ASN A 241 -7.09 -14.42 15.90
C ASN A 241 -8.56 -14.86 15.99
N LYS A 242 -9.03 -15.68 15.06
CA LYS A 242 -10.37 -16.28 15.03
C LYS A 242 -11.49 -15.24 15.12
N ARG A 243 -11.53 -14.32 14.18
CA ARG A 243 -12.55 -13.25 14.12
C ARG A 243 -12.85 -12.81 12.71
N ALA A 244 -14.10 -12.41 12.48
CA ALA A 244 -14.54 -11.83 11.24
C ALA A 244 -15.36 -10.55 11.50
N ILE A 245 -15.55 -9.76 10.45
CA ILE A 245 -16.38 -8.55 10.45
C ILE A 245 -16.97 -8.33 9.06
N GLY A 246 -18.24 -7.93 9.03
CA GLY A 246 -18.93 -7.44 7.85
C GLY A 246 -19.11 -5.92 7.92
N PHE A 247 -19.24 -5.29 6.76
CA PHE A 247 -19.66 -3.90 6.61
C PHE A 247 -20.69 -3.83 5.48
N ILE A 248 -21.76 -3.06 5.71
CA ILE A 248 -22.74 -2.69 4.68
C ILE A 248 -22.82 -1.17 4.65
N MET A 249 -22.49 -0.57 3.52
CA MET A 249 -22.36 0.88 3.39
C MET A 249 -23.12 1.38 2.15
N PRO A 250 -23.89 2.49 2.28
CA PRO A 250 -24.60 3.06 1.14
C PRO A 250 -23.62 3.71 0.15
N ASN A 251 -23.93 3.61 -1.15
CA ASN A 251 -23.15 4.24 -2.23
C ASN A 251 -23.35 5.77 -2.24
N GLN A 252 -23.05 6.41 -1.12
CA GLN A 252 -23.14 7.86 -0.95
C GLN A 252 -22.21 8.32 0.16
N LYS A 253 -22.10 9.62 0.38
CA LYS A 253 -21.34 10.15 1.52
C LYS A 253 -21.87 9.56 2.83
N CYS A 254 -21.01 8.90 3.59
CA CYS A 254 -21.31 8.37 4.92
C CYS A 254 -20.93 9.41 5.97
N ALA A 255 -21.88 9.83 6.76
CA ALA A 255 -21.68 10.83 7.81
C ALA A 255 -21.32 10.21 9.17
N ASP A 256 -21.74 8.96 9.39
CA ASP A 256 -21.55 8.25 10.64
C ASP A 256 -20.16 7.58 10.71
N PRO A 257 -19.63 7.33 11.90
CA PRO A 257 -18.38 6.58 12.08
C PRO A 257 -18.47 5.18 11.42
N LEU A 258 -17.34 4.64 10.93
CA LEU A 258 -17.29 3.32 10.28
C LEU A 258 -17.88 2.20 11.14
N ALA A 259 -17.74 2.27 12.46
CA ALA A 259 -18.32 1.30 13.38
C ALA A 259 -19.86 1.21 13.32
N SER A 260 -20.53 2.22 12.80
CA SER A 260 -22.00 2.22 12.61
C SER A 260 -22.43 1.33 11.46
N TYR A 261 -21.55 1.11 10.48
CA TYR A 261 -21.77 0.27 9.31
C TYR A 261 -21.25 -1.17 9.48
N ALA A 262 -20.61 -1.44 10.62
CA ALA A 262 -20.10 -2.77 10.92
C ALA A 262 -21.24 -3.69 11.38
N VAL A 263 -21.32 -4.85 10.76
CA VAL A 263 -22.34 -5.90 10.95
C VAL A 263 -21.66 -7.26 11.11
N THR A 264 -22.43 -8.30 11.41
CA THR A 264 -21.96 -9.68 11.38
C THR A 264 -21.79 -10.15 9.93
N VAL A 265 -21.06 -11.25 9.73
CA VAL A 265 -20.96 -11.87 8.39
C VAL A 265 -22.32 -12.45 8.00
N ASP A 266 -23.05 -13.10 8.90
CA ASP A 266 -24.41 -13.62 8.70
C ASP A 266 -25.37 -12.55 8.13
N GLU A 267 -25.25 -11.29 8.61
CA GLU A 267 -26.08 -10.17 8.08
C GLU A 267 -25.71 -9.83 6.63
N VAL A 268 -24.45 -9.96 6.24
CA VAL A 268 -24.02 -9.78 4.84
C VAL A 268 -24.51 -10.93 3.98
N GLU A 269 -24.42 -12.16 4.46
CA GLU A 269 -24.93 -13.37 3.77
C GLU A 269 -26.43 -13.30 3.54
N GLN A 270 -27.17 -12.93 4.57
CA GLN A 270 -28.62 -12.74 4.46
C GLN A 270 -28.98 -11.69 3.40
N LEU A 271 -28.18 -10.63 3.28
CA LEU A 271 -28.44 -9.56 2.32
C LEU A 271 -28.08 -9.97 0.88
N THR A 272 -26.99 -10.73 0.70
CA THR A 272 -26.40 -11.02 -0.62
C THR A 272 -26.78 -12.38 -1.17
N GLY A 273 -27.17 -13.32 -0.31
CA GLY A 273 -27.37 -14.73 -0.65
C GLY A 273 -26.06 -15.47 -0.94
N LEU A 274 -24.93 -14.89 -0.59
CA LEU A 274 -23.61 -15.50 -0.72
C LEU A 274 -23.25 -16.27 0.54
N ASP A 275 -22.37 -17.26 0.42
CA ASP A 275 -21.84 -18.10 1.48
C ASP A 275 -20.33 -17.82 1.61
N PHE A 276 -19.92 -17.10 2.65
CA PHE A 276 -18.52 -16.74 2.85
C PHE A 276 -17.80 -17.82 3.64
N PHE A 277 -16.50 -18.00 3.35
CA PHE A 277 -15.62 -18.95 4.06
C PHE A 277 -16.01 -20.42 3.94
N SER A 278 -16.80 -20.79 2.95
CA SER A 278 -17.36 -22.12 2.70
C SER A 278 -16.36 -23.30 2.62
N GLY A 279 -15.06 -23.02 2.65
CA GLY A 279 -14.00 -24.00 2.76
C GLY A 279 -13.60 -24.33 4.20
N LEU A 280 -14.10 -23.59 5.17
CA LEU A 280 -13.84 -23.84 6.59
C LEU A 280 -14.81 -24.90 7.13
N PRO A 281 -14.47 -25.61 8.24
CA PRO A 281 -15.43 -26.47 8.92
C PRO A 281 -16.60 -25.65 9.49
N ASP A 282 -17.84 -26.12 9.35
CA ASP A 282 -19.08 -25.46 9.79
C ASP A 282 -19.02 -24.92 11.23
N GLU A 283 -18.43 -25.68 12.17
CA GLU A 283 -18.25 -25.24 13.56
C GLU A 283 -17.33 -24.03 13.69
N THR A 284 -16.36 -23.91 12.79
CA THR A 284 -15.39 -22.80 12.75
C THR A 284 -16.05 -21.57 12.15
N GLU A 285 -16.78 -21.73 11.08
CA GLU A 285 -17.51 -20.71 10.36
C GLU A 285 -18.53 -20.04 11.27
N GLN A 286 -19.42 -20.81 11.89
CA GLN A 286 -20.43 -20.30 12.85
C GLN A 286 -19.83 -19.51 14.03
N GLN A 287 -18.58 -19.79 14.44
CA GLN A 287 -17.92 -19.02 15.50
C GLN A 287 -17.58 -17.59 15.09
N PHE A 288 -17.37 -17.34 13.79
CA PHE A 288 -16.91 -16.06 13.28
C PHE A 288 -18.05 -15.22 12.74
N GLU A 289 -19.04 -15.83 12.09
CA GLU A 289 -20.05 -15.17 11.29
C GLU A 289 -21.13 -14.49 12.11
N GLY A 290 -21.58 -15.13 13.18
CA GLY A 290 -22.62 -14.61 14.06
C GLY A 290 -22.17 -13.55 15.07
N LYS A 291 -20.90 -13.09 15.05
CA LYS A 291 -20.36 -12.17 16.05
C LYS A 291 -19.46 -11.11 15.42
N VAL A 292 -19.56 -9.89 15.93
CA VAL A 292 -18.66 -8.79 15.55
C VAL A 292 -18.07 -8.12 16.79
N ASP A 293 -16.75 -8.09 16.89
CA ASP A 293 -16.02 -7.31 17.87
C ASP A 293 -15.51 -6.00 17.23
N LYS A 294 -16.40 -5.02 17.17
CA LYS A 294 -16.11 -3.71 16.54
C LYS A 294 -14.86 -3.03 17.10
N LYS A 295 -14.58 -3.18 18.41
CA LYS A 295 -13.43 -2.52 19.06
C LYS A 295 -12.09 -3.09 18.62
N SER A 296 -12.02 -4.39 18.41
CA SER A 296 -10.79 -5.03 17.94
C SER A 296 -10.47 -4.70 16.49
N TRP A 297 -11.50 -4.48 15.66
CA TRP A 297 -11.33 -4.12 14.26
C TRP A 297 -11.17 -2.61 14.03
N LEU A 298 -11.89 -1.81 14.82
CA LEU A 298 -11.98 -0.36 14.72
C LEU A 298 -11.75 0.24 16.12
N PRO A 299 -10.52 0.21 16.64
CA PRO A 299 -10.22 0.77 17.95
C PRO A 299 -10.52 2.29 17.98
N ASP A 300 -11.01 2.76 19.12
CA ASP A 300 -11.29 4.19 19.32
C ASP A 300 -10.03 5.01 19.06
N ILE A 301 -10.17 6.12 18.34
CA ILE A 301 -9.08 7.07 18.15
C ILE A 301 -8.95 7.88 19.45
N ALA A 302 -7.79 7.85 20.08
CA ALA A 302 -7.51 8.65 21.26
C ALA A 302 -7.68 10.15 20.94
N LYS A 303 -8.20 10.92 21.90
CA LYS A 303 -8.41 12.36 21.69
C LYS A 303 -7.09 13.04 21.31
N GLY A 304 -7.07 13.68 20.13
CA GLY A 304 -5.87 14.31 19.54
C GLY A 304 -5.08 13.40 18.61
N ASP A 305 -5.35 12.09 18.60
CA ASP A 305 -4.80 11.19 17.56
C ASP A 305 -5.48 11.47 16.22
N VAL A 306 -4.72 11.27 15.15
CA VAL A 306 -5.22 11.32 13.77
C VAL A 306 -4.86 10.03 13.03
N ASP A 307 -5.56 9.77 11.93
CA ASP A 307 -5.18 8.65 11.08
C ASP A 307 -3.96 8.98 10.26
N PRO A 308 -3.08 8.00 10.04
CA PRO A 308 -1.94 8.14 9.15
C PRO A 308 -2.36 8.58 7.74
N ILE A 309 -1.56 9.44 7.11
CA ILE A 309 -1.80 9.88 5.74
C ILE A 309 -1.95 8.66 4.85
N LYS A 310 -2.99 8.64 4.00
CA LYS A 310 -3.25 7.53 3.09
C LYS A 310 -2.06 7.34 2.14
N ALA A 311 -1.41 6.19 2.19
CA ALA A 311 -0.21 5.93 1.39
C ALA A 311 -0.38 6.23 -0.12
N PRO A 312 -1.53 5.91 -0.77
CA PRO A 312 -1.74 6.26 -2.18
C PRO A 312 -1.80 7.76 -2.49
N SER A 313 -1.98 8.62 -1.47
CA SER A 313 -2.00 10.08 -1.66
C SER A 313 -0.62 10.73 -1.50
N LEU A 314 0.39 9.97 -1.10
CA LEU A 314 1.76 10.46 -0.96
C LEU A 314 2.52 10.34 -2.28
N ALA A 315 3.39 11.30 -2.55
CA ALA A 315 4.28 11.27 -3.70
C ALA A 315 5.21 10.03 -3.68
N PRO A 316 5.79 9.61 -4.81
CA PRO A 316 6.77 8.54 -4.86
C PRO A 316 7.90 8.73 -3.84
N ASN A 317 8.34 7.64 -3.21
CA ASN A 317 9.38 7.62 -2.16
C ASN A 317 9.03 8.37 -0.87
N HIS A 318 7.76 8.74 -0.67
CA HIS A 318 7.24 9.22 0.60
C HIS A 318 6.41 8.13 1.26
N PHE A 319 6.58 7.94 2.55
CA PHE A 319 5.95 6.89 3.33
C PHE A 319 5.14 7.50 4.47
N ASN A 320 4.03 6.89 4.85
CA ASN A 320 3.33 7.28 6.05
C ASN A 320 3.99 6.64 7.30
N THR A 321 3.53 7.04 8.46
CA THR A 321 4.05 6.59 9.77
C THR A 321 3.95 5.09 9.97
N VAL A 322 2.91 4.45 9.44
CA VAL A 322 2.75 2.99 9.50
C VAL A 322 3.77 2.27 8.62
N GLN A 323 4.02 2.79 7.42
CA GLN A 323 5.02 2.23 6.51
C GLN A 323 6.45 2.40 7.03
N ALA A 324 6.69 3.37 7.93
CA ALA A 324 8.01 3.60 8.54
C ALA A 324 8.55 2.38 9.27
N LYS A 325 7.68 1.57 9.91
CA LYS A 325 8.06 0.35 10.64
C LYS A 325 8.89 -0.62 9.79
N ARG A 326 8.63 -0.66 8.50
CA ARG A 326 9.32 -1.48 7.52
C ARG A 326 10.82 -1.14 7.36
N TYR A 327 11.18 0.12 7.57
CA TYR A 327 12.55 0.61 7.41
C TYR A 327 13.33 0.64 8.71
N MET A 328 12.71 0.19 9.80
CA MET A 328 13.31 0.14 11.12
C MET A 328 14.57 -0.74 11.11
N GLY A 329 15.71 -0.15 11.42
CA GLY A 329 17.00 -0.83 11.42
C GLY A 329 17.59 -1.15 10.03
N SER A 330 16.96 -0.75 8.93
CA SER A 330 17.44 -1.04 7.57
C SER A 330 18.68 -0.24 7.17
N GLY A 331 18.98 0.87 7.88
CA GLY A 331 20.04 1.81 7.54
C GLY A 331 19.73 2.72 6.32
N GLN A 332 18.59 2.52 5.65
CA GLN A 332 18.15 3.36 4.53
C GLN A 332 17.61 4.70 5.03
N GLU A 333 17.92 5.77 4.30
CA GLU A 333 17.30 7.07 4.52
C GLU A 333 16.01 7.17 3.68
N ILE A 334 14.92 7.54 4.35
CA ILE A 334 13.59 7.65 3.73
C ILE A 334 12.89 8.93 4.18
N GLN A 335 11.82 9.28 3.49
CA GLN A 335 10.95 10.38 3.89
C GLN A 335 9.64 9.83 4.48
N VAL A 336 9.39 10.14 5.77
CA VAL A 336 8.18 9.72 6.49
C VAL A 336 7.31 10.94 6.75
N CYS A 337 6.03 10.87 6.36
CA CYS A 337 5.06 11.95 6.47
C CYS A 337 3.90 11.57 7.40
N GLY A 338 3.47 12.50 8.25
CA GLY A 338 2.34 12.36 9.14
C GLY A 338 2.08 13.65 9.92
N THR A 339 1.11 13.65 10.81
CA THR A 339 0.75 14.81 11.61
C THR A 339 1.42 14.75 12.99
N VAL A 340 2.08 15.81 13.39
CA VAL A 340 2.66 15.92 14.73
C VAL A 340 1.53 16.14 15.77
N VAL A 341 1.12 15.07 16.44
CA VAL A 341 -0.04 15.11 17.37
C VAL A 341 0.35 15.41 18.83
N SER A 342 1.62 15.25 19.17
CA SER A 342 2.12 15.67 20.47
C SER A 342 3.62 15.97 20.44
N THR A 343 4.04 16.89 21.29
CA THR A 343 5.43 17.30 21.50
C THR A 343 5.77 17.21 22.97
N ARG A 344 6.95 16.73 23.33
CA ARG A 344 7.38 16.60 24.71
C ARG A 344 8.89 16.71 24.88
N TYR A 345 9.34 17.54 25.83
CA TYR A 345 10.73 17.52 26.28
C TYR A 345 10.96 16.43 27.33
N SER A 346 12.01 15.64 27.17
CA SER A 346 12.48 14.73 28.20
C SER A 346 13.14 15.50 29.36
N ARG A 347 13.36 14.83 30.48
CA ARG A 347 14.09 15.43 31.63
C ARG A 347 15.50 15.90 31.26
N SER A 348 16.13 15.27 30.25
CA SER A 348 17.44 15.65 29.72
C SER A 348 17.37 16.79 28.69
N GLY A 349 16.17 17.29 28.37
CA GLY A 349 15.94 18.38 27.42
C GLY A 349 15.90 17.97 25.95
N ASN A 350 15.86 16.68 25.65
CA ASN A 350 15.64 16.22 24.27
C ASN A 350 14.16 16.36 23.91
N LEU A 351 13.87 16.72 22.67
CA LEU A 351 12.52 16.87 22.15
C LEU A 351 12.04 15.57 21.48
N TRP A 352 10.85 15.13 21.83
CA TRP A 352 10.11 14.06 21.21
C TRP A 352 8.88 14.62 20.52
N LEU A 353 8.67 14.21 19.26
CA LEU A 353 7.47 14.47 18.49
C LEU A 353 6.81 13.12 18.20
N ASN A 354 5.56 12.94 18.59
CA ASN A 354 4.79 11.74 18.22
C ASN A 354 3.92 12.08 17.01
N ILE A 355 4.00 11.21 16.02
CA ILE A 355 3.38 11.43 14.72
C ILE A 355 2.15 10.53 14.61
N ASP A 356 1.01 11.11 14.25
CA ASP A 356 -0.33 10.54 14.08
C ASP A 356 -0.94 9.94 15.34
N LYS A 357 -0.18 9.28 16.20
CA LYS A 357 -0.66 8.70 17.47
C LYS A 357 0.17 9.18 18.65
N GLN A 358 -0.49 9.53 19.75
CA GLN A 358 0.15 9.99 20.97
C GLN A 358 0.74 8.83 21.78
N PHE A 359 1.62 9.15 22.72
CA PHE A 359 2.05 8.20 23.74
C PHE A 359 0.84 7.76 24.62
N PRO A 360 0.68 6.48 24.97
CA PRO A 360 1.62 5.36 24.76
C PRO A 360 1.43 4.59 23.44
N ASN A 361 0.53 5.01 22.57
CA ASN A 361 0.13 4.31 21.34
C ASN A 361 0.85 4.83 20.08
N GLN A 362 1.99 5.50 20.26
CA GLN A 362 2.76 6.06 19.14
C GLN A 362 3.20 4.99 18.15
N ILE A 363 2.96 5.25 16.87
CA ILE A 363 3.33 4.37 15.76
C ILE A 363 4.61 4.82 15.05
N PHE A 364 4.96 6.10 15.21
CA PHE A 364 6.20 6.70 14.74
C PHE A 364 6.55 7.91 15.59
N SER A 365 7.82 8.03 15.93
CA SER A 365 8.31 9.18 16.70
C SER A 365 9.50 9.84 16.00
N VAL A 366 9.62 11.15 16.21
CA VAL A 366 10.81 11.90 15.82
C VAL A 366 11.51 12.36 17.10
N PHE A 367 12.82 12.23 17.11
CA PHE A 367 13.68 12.55 18.22
C PHE A 367 14.70 13.60 17.82
N ILE A 368 14.74 14.73 18.56
CA ILE A 368 15.73 15.80 18.39
C ILE A 368 16.52 15.93 19.69
N ARG A 369 17.82 15.73 19.62
CA ARG A 369 18.66 15.85 20.82
C ARG A 369 18.77 17.30 21.25
N LYS A 370 18.87 17.53 22.55
CA LYS A 370 19.07 18.88 23.11
C LYS A 370 20.20 19.65 22.44
N LYS A 371 21.31 18.97 22.13
CA LYS A 371 22.47 19.59 21.50
C LYS A 371 22.22 20.02 20.05
N ASP A 372 21.23 19.41 19.39
CA ASP A 372 20.91 19.63 17.98
C ASP A 372 19.77 20.66 17.82
N LEU A 373 19.03 21.00 18.90
CA LEU A 373 17.97 22.03 18.89
C LEU A 373 18.45 23.41 18.38
N PRO A 374 19.70 23.87 18.67
CA PRO A 374 20.19 25.12 18.12
C PRO A 374 20.40 25.15 16.60
N ASN A 375 20.36 24.00 15.92
CA ASN A 375 20.46 23.90 14.47
C ASN A 375 19.14 24.25 13.76
N PHE A 376 18.07 24.55 14.52
CA PHE A 376 16.77 24.94 14.01
C PHE A 376 16.57 26.44 14.16
N SER A 377 16.15 27.12 13.09
CA SER A 377 15.84 28.54 13.09
C SER A 377 14.54 28.87 13.83
N TYR A 378 13.76 27.84 14.21
CA TYR A 378 12.48 27.96 14.89
C TYR A 378 12.39 26.94 16.05
N LYS A 379 11.41 27.13 16.91
CA LYS A 379 11.09 26.13 17.95
C LYS A 379 10.27 25.01 17.36
N ALA A 380 10.89 23.85 17.19
CA ALA A 380 10.29 22.71 16.50
C ALA A 380 9.02 22.19 17.19
N ASP A 381 8.94 22.27 18.50
CA ASP A 381 7.76 21.88 19.30
C ASP A 381 6.55 22.80 19.08
N GLU A 382 6.78 24.10 18.82
CA GLU A 382 5.71 25.07 18.57
C GLU A 382 5.26 25.06 17.10
N VAL A 383 6.22 25.10 16.16
CA VAL A 383 5.92 25.23 14.73
C VAL A 383 5.38 23.96 14.12
N LEU A 384 5.84 22.80 14.58
CA LEU A 384 5.43 21.51 14.01
C LEU A 384 4.16 20.94 14.63
N ALA A 385 3.78 21.39 15.84
CA ALA A 385 2.61 20.88 16.54
C ALA A 385 1.32 21.02 15.70
N ASN A 386 0.57 19.94 15.62
CA ASN A 386 -0.69 19.81 14.85
C ASN A 386 -0.56 20.02 13.34
N ASN A 387 0.66 20.04 12.80
CA ASN A 387 0.92 20.19 11.38
C ASN A 387 1.30 18.87 10.72
N ALA A 388 0.77 18.62 9.52
CA ALA A 388 1.22 17.54 8.67
C ALA A 388 2.63 17.86 8.14
N THR A 389 3.59 16.98 8.42
CA THR A 389 5.01 17.22 8.24
C THR A 389 5.70 15.96 7.71
N CYS A 390 6.69 16.12 6.85
CA CYS A 390 7.56 15.03 6.40
C CYS A 390 8.94 15.17 7.01
N PHE A 391 9.51 14.04 7.44
CA PHE A 391 10.82 13.93 8.06
C PHE A 391 11.72 13.03 7.22
N TYR A 392 12.95 13.44 6.96
CA TYR A 392 13.93 12.69 6.16
C TYR A 392 15.07 12.18 7.04
N GLY A 393 15.32 10.87 6.98
CA GLY A 393 16.39 10.24 7.74
C GLY A 393 16.26 8.72 7.83
N LYS A 394 17.08 8.11 8.70
CA LYS A 394 17.03 6.67 9.00
C LYS A 394 16.01 6.39 10.07
N VAL A 395 15.28 5.29 9.91
CA VAL A 395 14.34 4.80 10.93
C VAL A 395 15.05 3.77 11.80
N GLU A 396 15.16 4.08 13.08
CA GLU A 396 15.76 3.24 14.11
C GLU A 396 14.70 2.56 14.95
N ASP A 397 15.06 1.47 15.63
CA ASP A 397 14.22 0.81 16.61
C ASP A 397 14.41 1.46 17.99
N PHE A 398 13.39 2.09 18.52
CA PHE A 398 13.38 2.54 19.90
C PHE A 398 12.32 1.79 20.70
N ASN A 399 12.71 0.70 21.33
CA ASN A 399 11.84 -0.18 22.12
C ASN A 399 10.60 -0.67 21.35
N GLY A 400 10.78 -1.05 20.08
CA GLY A 400 9.71 -1.52 19.21
C GLY A 400 8.95 -0.40 18.47
N THR A 401 9.27 0.88 18.75
CA THR A 401 8.68 2.03 18.06
C THR A 401 9.63 2.55 16.99
N PRO A 402 9.19 2.63 15.72
CA PRO A 402 9.95 3.28 14.66
C PRO A 402 10.24 4.73 15.03
N THR A 403 11.50 5.10 15.07
CA THR A 403 11.95 6.43 15.51
C THR A 403 12.99 7.00 14.55
N MET A 404 12.88 8.27 14.23
CA MET A 404 13.83 8.98 13.37
C MET A 404 14.58 10.05 14.17
N ASN A 405 15.89 10.02 14.15
CA ASN A 405 16.73 11.08 14.71
C ASN A 405 16.87 12.21 13.69
N ILE A 406 16.50 13.42 14.09
CA ILE A 406 16.62 14.64 13.29
C ILE A 406 17.61 15.57 13.98
N ASP A 407 18.61 16.07 13.27
CA ASP A 407 19.65 16.94 13.80
C ASP A 407 19.74 18.33 13.14
N ARG A 408 18.98 18.56 12.06
CA ARG A 408 18.93 19.83 11.32
C ARG A 408 17.59 20.05 10.63
N GLU A 409 17.23 21.32 10.40
CA GLU A 409 15.89 21.69 9.89
C GLU A 409 15.65 21.28 8.43
N GLU A 410 16.69 21.11 7.59
CA GLU A 410 16.55 20.70 6.20
C GLU A 410 15.99 19.27 6.07
N GLN A 411 16.03 18.48 7.13
CA GLN A 411 15.40 17.17 7.19
C GLN A 411 13.88 17.24 7.41
N ILE A 412 13.32 18.42 7.61
CA ILE A 412 11.90 18.65 7.89
C ILE A 412 11.27 19.43 6.75
N LYS A 413 10.12 18.94 6.26
CA LYS A 413 9.30 19.63 5.27
C LYS A 413 7.87 19.73 5.77
N THR A 414 7.41 20.95 5.98
CA THR A 414 6.04 21.25 6.44
C THR A 414 4.99 21.12 5.34
N GLU A 415 5.39 21.02 4.08
CA GLU A 415 4.50 20.70 2.97
C GLU A 415 4.60 19.20 2.66
N VAL A 416 3.46 18.51 2.72
CA VAL A 416 3.38 17.08 2.38
C VAL A 416 3.13 16.95 0.88
N PRO A 417 4.08 16.45 0.09
CA PRO A 417 3.89 16.24 -1.33
C PRO A 417 2.82 15.18 -1.57
N ARG A 418 1.80 15.52 -2.37
CA ARG A 418 0.69 14.63 -2.74
C ARG A 418 0.78 14.25 -4.21
N GLN A 419 0.27 13.06 -4.54
CA GLN A 419 0.05 12.62 -5.93
C GLN A 419 -1.20 13.27 -6.52
#